data_754a260800bc3623d81583744de97138
#
_entry.id   754a260800bc3623d81583744de97138
#
_cell.length_a   1.000
_cell.length_b   1.000
_cell.length_c   1.000
_cell.angle_alpha   90.00
_cell.angle_beta   90.00
_cell.angle_gamma   90.00
#
_symmetry.space_group_name_H-M   'P 1'
#
loop_
_entity.id
_entity.type
_entity.pdbx_description
1 polymer ?
#
loop_
_entity_poly.entity_id
_entity_poly.type
_entity_poly.pdbx_seq_one_letter_code
_entity_poly.pdbx_strand_id
1 'polypeptide(L)'
;MAALVAGVLIGGAPAPAQAETVREQQWWLGALGMAKAQQVSKGEGVVVAVIDTGVDGAQPDLSGALLPGAGTNGVASEKGWDDPDGHGTQMATVLAGRGGDGANHVLGIAPKAKVLPIAIPIGNRAAGAPAGTLAEPIRYAADHGAKIINMSFTLTDDELKQPELDAISYARAKGAVLVAAGGNRPQGDDHVPLPARYPGVITVAGTTRAGGLWDGSIADPTVDIAAPAQDIIGAAPKSRYPSGFAIGSGTSGAAAIVSGLLALIWSRHPKLDAANVVNRLFATARDKGAPGRDDSFGHGLIDPYAALTATVPPVTADPLGPTASPSPPAPPTTHAPPPRASGDGPGTPAIRAAVVGGGSLLLALLLVFGVARPLLRGPRRRR
;
A
#
# COMPACT_ATOMS: atom_id res chain seq x y z
N MET A 1 20.85 0.93 78.52
CA MET A 1 20.77 -0.09 77.47
C MET A 1 19.77 0.37 76.41
N ALA A 2 20.26 0.88 75.29
CA ALA A 2 19.44 1.31 74.17
C ALA A 2 19.53 0.23 73.06
N ALA A 3 18.40 -0.36 72.73
CA ALA A 3 18.31 -1.36 71.66
C ALA A 3 18.08 -0.67 70.31
N LEU A 4 19.04 -0.77 69.38
CA LEU A 4 18.90 -0.38 67.98
C LEU A 4 18.09 -1.46 67.24
N VAL A 5 16.91 -1.08 66.73
CA VAL A 5 16.15 -1.90 65.81
C VAL A 5 16.61 -1.51 64.40
N ALA A 6 17.37 -2.39 63.72
CA ALA A 6 17.71 -2.25 62.32
C ALA A 6 16.54 -2.69 61.46
N GLY A 7 15.87 -1.73 60.79
CA GLY A 7 14.84 -2.01 59.79
C GLY A 7 15.46 -2.47 58.48
N VAL A 8 15.22 -3.69 58.04
CA VAL A 8 15.60 -4.22 56.74
C VAL A 8 14.59 -3.69 55.70
N LEU A 9 15.01 -2.73 54.88
CA LEU A 9 14.24 -2.35 53.67
C LEU A 9 14.45 -3.45 52.64
N ILE A 10 13.42 -4.27 52.44
CA ILE A 10 13.33 -5.20 51.31
C ILE A 10 12.96 -4.37 50.11
N GLY A 11 13.95 -3.97 49.32
CA GLY A 11 13.74 -3.37 48.00
C GLY A 11 13.13 -4.43 47.06
N GLY A 12 11.84 -4.31 46.77
CA GLY A 12 11.19 -5.15 45.73
C GLY A 12 11.86 -4.88 44.38
N ALA A 13 12.36 -5.94 43.73
CA ALA A 13 12.82 -5.85 42.35
C ALA A 13 11.65 -5.36 41.47
N PRO A 14 11.90 -4.44 40.50
CA PRO A 14 10.86 -4.02 39.58
C PRO A 14 10.33 -5.25 38.82
N ALA A 15 9.01 -5.38 38.73
CA ALA A 15 8.40 -6.43 37.93
C ALA A 15 8.89 -6.28 36.47
N PRO A 16 9.17 -7.39 35.77
CA PRO A 16 9.57 -7.31 34.38
C PRO A 16 8.47 -6.59 33.59
N ALA A 17 8.88 -5.59 32.79
CA ALA A 17 7.97 -4.91 31.89
C ALA A 17 7.33 -5.97 30.95
N GLN A 18 6.02 -6.08 30.95
CA GLN A 18 5.31 -6.93 30.00
C GLN A 18 5.50 -6.35 28.60
N ALA A 19 5.77 -7.22 27.62
CA ALA A 19 5.84 -6.78 26.24
C ALA A 19 4.46 -6.23 25.80
N GLU A 20 4.48 -5.08 25.12
CA GLU A 20 3.26 -4.50 24.57
C GLU A 20 2.54 -5.49 23.63
N THR A 21 1.25 -5.61 23.77
CA THR A 21 0.42 -6.39 22.86
C THR A 21 0.32 -5.71 21.48
N VAL A 22 -0.07 -6.45 20.46
CA VAL A 22 -0.29 -5.89 19.11
C VAL A 22 -1.30 -4.74 19.16
N ARG A 23 -2.35 -4.86 19.96
CA ARG A 23 -3.39 -3.85 20.09
C ARG A 23 -2.87 -2.56 20.73
N GLU A 24 -2.01 -2.65 21.72
CA GLU A 24 -1.36 -1.49 22.35
C GLU A 24 -0.41 -0.79 21.40
N GLN A 25 0.29 -1.54 20.54
CA GLN A 25 1.14 -0.99 19.50
C GLN A 25 0.35 -0.31 18.37
N GLN A 26 -0.96 -0.58 18.23
CA GLN A 26 -1.85 0.11 17.29
C GLN A 26 -2.28 1.50 17.82
N TRP A 27 -1.32 2.33 18.21
CA TRP A 27 -1.51 3.66 18.78
C TRP A 27 -2.45 4.55 17.96
N TRP A 28 -2.44 4.39 16.63
CA TRP A 28 -3.23 5.16 15.69
C TRP A 28 -4.73 4.91 15.84
N LEU A 29 -5.16 3.77 16.35
CA LEU A 29 -6.58 3.52 16.66
C LEU A 29 -7.09 4.48 17.75
N GLY A 30 -6.28 4.68 18.80
CA GLY A 30 -6.59 5.64 19.87
C GLY A 30 -6.53 7.09 19.39
N ALA A 31 -5.46 7.46 18.67
CA ALA A 31 -5.24 8.82 18.17
C ALA A 31 -6.36 9.30 17.20
N LEU A 32 -6.93 8.38 16.44
CA LEU A 32 -8.03 8.61 15.50
C LEU A 32 -9.42 8.40 16.13
N GLY A 33 -9.50 8.00 17.40
CA GLY A 33 -10.79 7.73 18.05
C GLY A 33 -11.58 6.59 17.42
N MET A 34 -10.89 5.57 16.90
CA MET A 34 -11.50 4.50 16.10
C MET A 34 -12.56 3.71 16.86
N ALA A 35 -12.42 3.53 18.17
CA ALA A 35 -13.44 2.84 18.98
C ALA A 35 -14.83 3.50 18.84
N LYS A 36 -14.88 4.84 18.81
CA LYS A 36 -16.12 5.61 18.62
C LYS A 36 -16.59 5.58 17.16
N ALA A 37 -15.69 5.72 16.20
CA ALA A 37 -16.00 5.67 14.78
C ALA A 37 -16.57 4.30 14.35
N GLN A 38 -15.99 3.21 14.83
CA GLN A 38 -16.41 1.84 14.51
C GLN A 38 -17.74 1.42 15.17
N GLN A 39 -18.25 2.18 16.14
CA GLN A 39 -19.65 2.04 16.60
C GLN A 39 -20.66 2.56 15.57
N VAL A 40 -20.25 3.50 14.72
CA VAL A 40 -21.10 4.09 13.67
C VAL A 40 -21.04 3.27 12.38
N SER A 41 -19.85 2.84 11.98
CA SER A 41 -19.63 2.04 10.76
C SER A 41 -18.40 1.15 10.91
N LYS A 42 -18.44 -0.03 10.31
CA LYS A 42 -17.31 -0.97 10.24
C LYS A 42 -16.90 -1.30 8.80
N GLY A 43 -17.51 -0.64 7.80
CA GLY A 43 -17.18 -0.82 6.39
C GLY A 43 -17.95 -1.95 5.69
N GLU A 44 -19.08 -2.39 6.23
CA GLU A 44 -19.91 -3.44 5.61
C GLU A 44 -20.33 -3.06 4.19
N GLY A 45 -20.30 -4.04 3.27
CA GLY A 45 -20.75 -3.90 1.89
C GLY A 45 -19.78 -3.17 0.96
N VAL A 46 -18.61 -2.73 1.45
CA VAL A 46 -17.61 -2.03 0.66
C VAL A 46 -16.46 -2.97 0.28
N VAL A 47 -16.11 -2.97 -1.00
CA VAL A 47 -14.94 -3.67 -1.54
C VAL A 47 -13.80 -2.67 -1.73
N VAL A 48 -12.65 -2.97 -1.15
CA VAL A 48 -11.41 -2.22 -1.33
C VAL A 48 -10.39 -3.10 -2.05
N ALA A 49 -9.96 -2.69 -3.24
CA ALA A 49 -8.83 -3.34 -3.89
C ALA A 49 -7.53 -2.90 -3.23
N VAL A 50 -6.65 -3.84 -2.95
CA VAL A 50 -5.28 -3.61 -2.50
C VAL A 50 -4.36 -4.07 -3.62
N ILE A 51 -3.86 -3.10 -4.40
CA ILE A 51 -2.83 -3.33 -5.42
C ILE A 51 -1.50 -3.24 -4.69
N ASP A 52 -0.80 -4.38 -4.54
CA ASP A 52 0.42 -4.46 -3.74
C ASP A 52 1.19 -5.76 -4.06
N THR A 53 2.02 -6.26 -3.16
CA THR A 53 2.79 -7.51 -3.30
C THR A 53 1.95 -8.79 -3.25
N GLY A 54 0.65 -8.68 -3.11
CA GLY A 54 -0.30 -9.74 -2.79
C GLY A 54 -0.78 -9.66 -1.35
N VAL A 55 -1.58 -10.64 -0.92
CA VAL A 55 -2.05 -10.76 0.47
C VAL A 55 -2.01 -12.23 0.88
N ASP A 56 -1.44 -12.53 2.04
CA ASP A 56 -1.44 -13.91 2.58
C ASP A 56 -2.88 -14.40 2.82
N GLY A 57 -3.30 -15.34 1.99
CA GLY A 57 -4.64 -15.92 2.04
C GLY A 57 -4.95 -16.71 3.31
N ALA A 58 -3.91 -17.09 4.06
CA ALA A 58 -4.01 -17.82 5.32
C ALA A 58 -3.96 -16.91 6.56
N GLN A 59 -3.82 -15.56 6.36
CA GLN A 59 -3.70 -14.62 7.46
C GLN A 59 -4.96 -14.61 8.35
N PRO A 60 -4.86 -15.01 9.64
CA PRO A 60 -6.04 -15.12 10.53
C PRO A 60 -6.79 -13.80 10.69
N ASP A 61 -6.07 -12.68 10.75
CA ASP A 61 -6.66 -11.35 10.93
C ASP A 61 -7.47 -10.88 9.71
N LEU A 62 -7.35 -11.58 8.58
CA LEU A 62 -8.15 -11.34 7.36
C LEU A 62 -9.18 -12.44 7.09
N SER A 63 -9.43 -13.32 8.04
CA SER A 63 -10.42 -14.40 7.88
C SER A 63 -11.78 -13.86 7.46
N GLY A 64 -12.30 -14.35 6.32
CA GLY A 64 -13.54 -13.90 5.72
C GLY A 64 -13.52 -12.46 5.16
N ALA A 65 -12.36 -11.78 5.14
CA ALA A 65 -12.20 -10.48 4.51
C ALA A 65 -11.92 -10.60 3.00
N LEU A 66 -11.09 -11.56 2.62
CA LEU A 66 -10.54 -11.65 1.28
C LEU A 66 -11.55 -12.15 0.25
N LEU A 67 -11.61 -11.48 -0.88
CA LEU A 67 -12.22 -11.93 -2.12
C LEU A 67 -11.14 -12.59 -2.99
N PRO A 68 -11.53 -13.49 -3.91
CA PRO A 68 -10.61 -13.91 -4.96
C PRO A 68 -10.21 -12.70 -5.81
N GLY A 69 -8.92 -12.40 -5.84
CA GLY A 69 -8.31 -11.36 -6.64
C GLY A 69 -7.51 -11.95 -7.80
N ALA A 70 -6.34 -11.37 -8.08
CA ALA A 70 -5.48 -11.83 -9.16
C ALA A 70 -4.00 -11.47 -8.94
N GLY A 71 -3.10 -12.19 -9.60
CA GLY A 71 -1.80 -11.67 -9.99
C GLY A 71 -1.90 -11.01 -11.36
N THR A 72 -1.25 -9.88 -11.53
CA THR A 72 -1.23 -9.11 -12.77
C THR A 72 0.21 -8.86 -13.21
N ASN A 73 0.42 -8.40 -14.44
CA ASN A 73 1.76 -8.12 -14.97
C ASN A 73 2.73 -9.32 -14.85
N GLY A 74 2.24 -10.53 -15.03
CA GLY A 74 3.05 -11.76 -15.00
C GLY A 74 3.29 -12.34 -13.60
N VAL A 75 2.70 -11.78 -12.54
CA VAL A 75 2.72 -12.41 -11.22
C VAL A 75 1.82 -13.64 -11.22
N ALA A 76 2.41 -14.81 -10.94
CA ALA A 76 1.71 -16.08 -10.88
C ALA A 76 0.98 -16.24 -9.54
N SER A 77 -0.13 -15.53 -9.35
CA SER A 77 -1.01 -15.67 -8.20
C SER A 77 -2.46 -15.70 -8.67
N GLU A 78 -3.08 -16.87 -8.65
CA GLU A 78 -4.45 -17.07 -9.18
C GLU A 78 -5.50 -16.20 -8.47
N LYS A 79 -5.30 -15.93 -7.18
CA LYS A 79 -6.26 -15.19 -6.32
C LYS A 79 -5.67 -13.94 -5.70
N GLY A 80 -4.42 -13.59 -6.02
CA GLY A 80 -3.70 -12.54 -5.30
C GLY A 80 -3.39 -12.89 -3.83
N TRP A 81 -3.51 -14.18 -3.45
CA TRP A 81 -3.40 -14.65 -2.06
C TRP A 81 -1.99 -15.13 -1.67
N ASP A 82 -1.01 -14.84 -2.51
CA ASP A 82 0.40 -15.10 -2.23
C ASP A 82 1.12 -13.77 -2.01
N ASP A 83 1.74 -13.62 -0.85
CA ASP A 83 2.50 -12.41 -0.50
C ASP A 83 3.89 -12.78 0.04
N PRO A 84 4.87 -12.94 -0.84
CA PRO A 84 6.23 -13.29 -0.45
C PRO A 84 7.00 -12.16 0.25
N ASP A 85 6.56 -10.92 0.08
CA ASP A 85 7.17 -9.73 0.70
C ASP A 85 6.56 -9.42 2.08
N GLY A 86 5.24 -9.50 2.21
CA GLY A 86 4.47 -9.22 3.42
C GLY A 86 3.88 -7.81 3.49
N HIS A 87 4.24 -6.92 2.56
CA HIS A 87 3.76 -5.55 2.61
C HIS A 87 2.26 -5.45 2.27
N GLY A 88 1.79 -6.13 1.23
CA GLY A 88 0.37 -6.11 0.90
C GLY A 88 -0.50 -6.70 2.00
N THR A 89 -0.03 -7.76 2.69
CA THR A 89 -0.71 -8.32 3.87
C THR A 89 -0.77 -7.30 5.01
N GLN A 90 0.33 -6.58 5.27
CA GLN A 90 0.38 -5.53 6.27
C GLN A 90 -0.65 -4.43 5.95
N MET A 91 -0.67 -3.93 4.72
CA MET A 91 -1.61 -2.89 4.30
C MET A 91 -3.06 -3.36 4.38
N ALA A 92 -3.35 -4.58 3.93
CA ALA A 92 -4.69 -5.17 4.00
C ALA A 92 -5.18 -5.32 5.47
N THR A 93 -4.30 -5.68 6.41
CA THR A 93 -4.69 -5.80 7.82
C THR A 93 -4.84 -4.45 8.51
N VAL A 94 -4.03 -3.45 8.19
CA VAL A 94 -4.22 -2.06 8.65
C VAL A 94 -5.57 -1.52 8.16
N LEU A 95 -5.95 -1.83 6.94
CA LEU A 95 -7.22 -1.44 6.34
C LEU A 95 -8.41 -2.20 6.94
N ALA A 96 -8.38 -3.54 6.95
CA ALA A 96 -9.55 -4.40 7.16
C ALA A 96 -9.35 -5.56 8.16
N GLY A 97 -8.29 -5.54 8.96
CA GLY A 97 -8.05 -6.57 9.97
C GLY A 97 -9.25 -6.77 10.89
N ARG A 98 -9.63 -8.01 11.14
CA ARG A 98 -10.84 -8.39 11.90
C ARG A 98 -10.71 -8.21 13.40
N GLY A 99 -9.49 -8.07 13.91
CA GLY A 99 -9.21 -7.83 15.33
C GLY A 99 -9.28 -9.05 16.24
N GLY A 100 -9.71 -10.21 15.75
CA GLY A 100 -9.75 -11.48 16.47
C GLY A 100 -10.21 -11.45 17.94
N ASP A 101 -10.11 -12.58 18.61
CA ASP A 101 -10.36 -12.70 20.05
C ASP A 101 -9.04 -12.46 20.81
N GLY A 102 -8.80 -11.21 21.19
CA GLY A 102 -7.64 -10.88 22.02
C GLY A 102 -6.77 -9.74 21.53
N ALA A 103 -5.79 -9.38 22.36
CA ALA A 103 -4.93 -8.23 22.13
C ALA A 103 -3.81 -8.45 21.11
N ASN A 104 -3.58 -9.70 20.68
CA ASN A 104 -2.53 -10.06 19.72
C ASN A 104 -3.05 -10.27 18.31
N HIS A 105 -4.07 -9.50 17.92
CA HIS A 105 -4.65 -9.46 16.59
C HIS A 105 -4.73 -8.02 16.08
N VAL A 106 -4.50 -7.82 14.79
CA VAL A 106 -4.61 -6.51 14.15
C VAL A 106 -6.08 -6.16 13.93
N LEU A 107 -6.52 -5.03 14.49
CA LEU A 107 -7.80 -4.41 14.15
C LEU A 107 -7.59 -3.36 13.08
N GLY A 108 -8.20 -3.53 11.94
CA GLY A 108 -8.17 -2.55 10.85
C GLY A 108 -9.12 -1.38 11.07
N ILE A 109 -9.00 -0.37 10.23
CA ILE A 109 -9.89 0.79 10.20
C ILE A 109 -11.32 0.35 9.88
N ALA A 110 -11.50 -0.50 8.86
CA ALA A 110 -12.79 -0.97 8.37
C ALA A 110 -12.92 -2.51 8.50
N PRO A 111 -13.08 -3.03 9.74
CA PRO A 111 -12.95 -4.46 10.00
C PRO A 111 -14.06 -5.35 9.40
N LYS A 112 -15.02 -4.79 8.69
CA LYS A 112 -16.05 -5.53 7.94
C LYS A 112 -16.03 -5.25 6.43
N ALA A 113 -15.11 -4.41 5.94
CA ALA A 113 -14.88 -4.26 4.51
C ALA A 113 -14.36 -5.58 3.90
N LYS A 114 -14.54 -5.72 2.60
CA LYS A 114 -13.94 -6.80 1.81
C LYS A 114 -12.68 -6.28 1.13
N VAL A 115 -11.67 -7.12 1.04
CA VAL A 115 -10.41 -6.83 0.37
C VAL A 115 -10.35 -7.66 -0.91
N LEU A 116 -10.08 -7.00 -2.03
CA LEU A 116 -9.76 -7.60 -3.32
C LEU A 116 -8.25 -7.49 -3.54
N PRO A 117 -7.46 -8.55 -3.28
CA PRO A 117 -6.03 -8.51 -3.44
C PRO A 117 -5.65 -8.54 -4.92
N ILE A 118 -4.75 -7.65 -5.33
CA ILE A 118 -4.19 -7.63 -6.69
C ILE A 118 -2.67 -7.57 -6.57
N ALA A 119 -2.04 -8.72 -6.81
CA ALA A 119 -0.59 -8.84 -6.72
C ALA A 119 0.08 -8.29 -7.99
N ILE A 120 1.02 -7.37 -7.80
CA ILE A 120 1.86 -6.80 -8.86
C ILE A 120 3.34 -7.09 -8.57
N PRO A 121 4.21 -7.10 -9.60
CA PRO A 121 5.64 -7.28 -9.39
C PRO A 121 6.25 -5.99 -8.82
N ILE A 122 6.17 -5.83 -7.50
CA ILE A 122 6.91 -4.78 -6.81
C ILE A 122 8.33 -5.31 -6.65
N GLY A 123 9.24 -4.82 -7.47
CA GLY A 123 10.67 -5.13 -7.36
C GLY A 123 11.24 -4.70 -6.01
N ASN A 124 12.57 -4.86 -5.82
CA ASN A 124 13.24 -4.41 -4.60
C ASN A 124 12.65 -3.03 -4.21
N ARG A 125 12.05 -2.91 -3.02
CA ARG A 125 11.34 -1.71 -2.54
C ARG A 125 12.13 -0.41 -2.71
N ALA A 126 13.47 -0.51 -2.71
CA ALA A 126 14.36 0.63 -2.99
C ALA A 126 14.31 1.10 -4.46
N ALA A 127 13.72 0.31 -5.34
CA ALA A 127 13.70 0.59 -6.79
C ALA A 127 12.28 0.91 -7.33
N GLY A 128 11.22 0.78 -6.53
CA GLY A 128 9.84 0.97 -6.99
C GLY A 128 9.35 -0.12 -7.97
N ALA A 129 8.09 -0.05 -8.36
CA ALA A 129 7.53 -0.93 -9.38
C ALA A 129 7.91 -0.45 -10.80
N PRO A 130 8.05 -1.36 -11.79
CA PRO A 130 8.26 -0.97 -13.17
C PRO A 130 7.16 -0.06 -13.68
N ALA A 131 7.54 0.96 -14.46
CA ALA A 131 6.59 1.84 -15.12
C ALA A 131 5.66 1.07 -16.08
N GLY A 132 4.43 1.53 -16.23
CA GLY A 132 3.47 0.92 -17.16
C GLY A 132 2.76 -0.31 -16.64
N THR A 133 2.88 -0.60 -15.33
CA THR A 133 2.27 -1.79 -14.71
C THR A 133 0.90 -1.53 -14.06
N LEU A 134 0.42 -0.28 -14.01
CA LEU A 134 -0.79 0.06 -13.24
C LEU A 134 -2.10 -0.02 -14.04
N ALA A 135 -2.05 0.08 -15.37
CA ALA A 135 -3.27 0.10 -16.17
C ALA A 135 -4.10 -1.20 -16.02
N GLU A 136 -3.45 -2.35 -16.06
CA GLU A 136 -4.11 -3.65 -15.89
C GLU A 136 -4.71 -3.82 -14.50
N PRO A 137 -3.94 -3.70 -13.37
CA PRO A 137 -4.48 -3.90 -12.03
C PRO A 137 -5.57 -2.88 -11.66
N ILE A 138 -5.47 -1.62 -12.10
CA ILE A 138 -6.51 -0.61 -11.86
C ILE A 138 -7.82 -0.98 -12.58
N ARG A 139 -7.75 -1.39 -13.86
CA ARG A 139 -8.94 -1.85 -14.61
C ARG A 139 -9.54 -3.10 -13.98
N TYR A 140 -8.70 -4.07 -13.60
CA TYR A 140 -9.15 -5.27 -12.92
C TYR A 140 -9.92 -4.92 -11.63
N ALA A 141 -9.38 -4.03 -10.78
CA ALA A 141 -10.04 -3.58 -9.57
C ALA A 141 -11.43 -2.98 -9.85
N ALA A 142 -11.52 -2.09 -10.84
CA ALA A 142 -12.76 -1.42 -11.23
C ALA A 142 -13.80 -2.40 -11.80
N ASP A 143 -13.37 -3.38 -12.57
CA ASP A 143 -14.24 -4.40 -13.17
C ASP A 143 -14.77 -5.40 -12.16
N HIS A 144 -14.04 -5.62 -11.05
CA HIS A 144 -14.45 -6.47 -9.94
C HIS A 144 -15.15 -5.72 -8.80
N GLY A 145 -15.65 -4.51 -9.08
CA GLY A 145 -16.54 -3.79 -8.18
C GLY A 145 -15.87 -3.11 -6.99
N ALA A 146 -14.53 -2.90 -7.04
CA ALA A 146 -13.85 -2.14 -6.02
C ALA A 146 -14.36 -0.69 -5.99
N LYS A 147 -14.81 -0.24 -4.82
CA LYS A 147 -15.19 1.16 -4.58
C LYS A 147 -13.97 2.01 -4.24
N ILE A 148 -12.95 1.40 -3.70
CA ILE A 148 -11.70 2.06 -3.32
C ILE A 148 -10.56 1.22 -3.87
N ILE A 149 -9.55 1.87 -4.44
CA ILE A 149 -8.33 1.25 -4.96
C ILE A 149 -7.16 1.83 -4.17
N ASN A 150 -6.58 1.01 -3.30
CA ASN A 150 -5.42 1.37 -2.49
C ASN A 150 -4.12 1.01 -3.21
N MET A 151 -3.20 1.96 -3.32
CA MET A 151 -1.88 1.84 -3.92
C MET A 151 -0.82 2.34 -2.93
N SER A 152 -0.41 1.44 -2.02
CA SER A 152 0.50 1.76 -0.92
C SER A 152 1.99 1.65 -1.31
N PHE A 153 2.36 2.09 -2.50
CA PHE A 153 3.72 2.02 -3.04
C PHE A 153 4.04 3.25 -3.90
N THR A 154 5.30 3.37 -4.31
CA THR A 154 5.77 4.38 -5.24
C THR A 154 6.40 3.73 -6.47
N LEU A 155 6.39 4.44 -7.60
CA LEU A 155 7.06 4.03 -8.84
C LEU A 155 8.39 4.76 -8.96
N THR A 156 9.38 4.10 -9.57
CA THR A 156 10.68 4.73 -9.89
C THR A 156 10.61 5.60 -11.14
N ASP A 157 9.65 5.30 -12.03
CA ASP A 157 9.42 6.11 -13.22
C ASP A 157 8.49 7.27 -12.86
N ASP A 158 8.90 8.46 -13.18
CA ASP A 158 8.25 9.72 -12.84
C ASP A 158 7.46 10.33 -13.99
N GLU A 159 7.38 9.65 -15.12
CA GLU A 159 6.65 10.09 -16.29
C GLU A 159 5.18 9.66 -16.25
N LEU A 160 4.26 10.62 -16.43
CA LEU A 160 2.83 10.33 -16.58
C LEU A 160 2.58 9.58 -17.88
N LYS A 161 2.04 8.36 -17.80
CA LYS A 161 1.78 7.51 -18.96
C LYS A 161 0.30 7.44 -19.29
N GLN A 162 -0.02 7.52 -20.57
CA GLN A 162 -1.40 7.54 -21.05
C GLN A 162 -2.20 6.27 -20.68
N PRO A 163 -1.65 5.04 -20.73
CA PRO A 163 -2.39 3.86 -20.31
C PRO A 163 -2.87 3.91 -18.87
N GLU A 164 -2.06 4.46 -17.94
CA GLU A 164 -2.42 4.63 -16.53
C GLU A 164 -3.45 5.74 -16.35
N LEU A 165 -3.29 6.87 -17.03
CA LEU A 165 -4.29 7.96 -17.06
C LEU A 165 -5.67 7.45 -17.53
N ASP A 166 -5.69 6.66 -18.60
CA ASP A 166 -6.91 6.04 -19.12
C ASP A 166 -7.52 5.03 -18.15
N ALA A 167 -6.69 4.25 -17.43
CA ALA A 167 -7.14 3.29 -16.43
C ALA A 167 -7.71 3.98 -15.18
N ILE A 168 -7.07 5.05 -14.72
CA ILE A 168 -7.56 5.89 -13.62
C ILE A 168 -8.89 6.54 -14.00
N SER A 169 -8.97 7.13 -15.19
CA SER A 169 -10.21 7.72 -15.71
C SER A 169 -11.34 6.68 -15.80
N TYR A 170 -11.03 5.49 -16.29
CA TYR A 170 -11.96 4.37 -16.36
C TYR A 170 -12.47 3.95 -14.97
N ALA A 171 -11.58 3.78 -13.99
CA ALA A 171 -11.96 3.40 -12.65
C ALA A 171 -12.83 4.49 -11.98
N ARG A 172 -12.48 5.77 -12.14
CA ARG A 172 -13.29 6.90 -11.66
C ARG A 172 -14.66 6.97 -12.33
N ALA A 173 -14.75 6.72 -13.63
CA ALA A 173 -16.01 6.67 -14.35
C ALA A 173 -16.91 5.51 -13.86
N LYS A 174 -16.33 4.41 -13.37
CA LYS A 174 -17.05 3.33 -12.66
C LYS A 174 -17.39 3.67 -11.20
N GLY A 175 -17.02 4.85 -10.75
CA GLY A 175 -17.30 5.35 -9.41
C GLY A 175 -16.31 4.86 -8.35
N ALA A 176 -15.11 4.43 -8.71
CA ALA A 176 -14.05 4.11 -7.77
C ALA A 176 -13.27 5.36 -7.32
N VAL A 177 -12.80 5.36 -6.07
CA VAL A 177 -11.84 6.32 -5.51
C VAL A 177 -10.48 5.66 -5.43
N LEU A 178 -9.45 6.31 -5.98
CA LEU A 178 -8.07 5.83 -5.93
C LEU A 178 -7.31 6.59 -4.84
N VAL A 179 -6.50 5.86 -4.07
CA VAL A 179 -5.70 6.39 -2.96
C VAL A 179 -4.27 5.88 -3.08
N ALA A 180 -3.30 6.76 -2.94
CA ALA A 180 -1.90 6.38 -3.00
C ALA A 180 -1.03 7.01 -1.92
N ALA A 181 0.06 6.34 -1.62
CA ALA A 181 1.11 6.82 -0.72
C ALA A 181 1.84 8.02 -1.33
N GLY A 182 1.97 9.11 -0.57
CA GLY A 182 2.59 10.36 -1.03
C GLY A 182 4.13 10.33 -1.10
N GLY A 183 4.76 9.16 -0.89
CA GLY A 183 6.21 8.99 -0.97
C GLY A 183 6.93 9.17 0.36
N ASN A 184 8.19 8.69 0.42
CA ASN A 184 8.98 8.63 1.63
C ASN A 184 10.42 9.12 1.40
N ARG A 185 10.81 10.23 2.00
CA ARG A 185 12.18 10.79 1.90
C ARG A 185 13.30 9.79 2.21
N PRO A 186 13.19 8.88 3.21
CA PRO A 186 14.21 7.88 3.45
C PRO A 186 14.38 6.86 2.31
N GLN A 187 13.43 6.80 1.36
CA GLN A 187 13.50 5.99 0.14
C GLN A 187 14.06 6.76 -1.06
N GLY A 188 14.41 8.05 -0.86
CA GLY A 188 15.00 8.90 -1.87
C GLY A 188 14.00 9.78 -2.64
N ASP A 189 12.72 9.76 -2.25
CA ASP A 189 11.71 10.61 -2.87
C ASP A 189 11.90 12.06 -2.39
N ASP A 190 12.11 12.99 -3.30
CA ASP A 190 12.25 14.44 -3.04
C ASP A 190 11.00 15.24 -3.43
N HIS A 191 10.09 14.63 -4.18
CA HIS A 191 8.77 15.13 -4.56
C HIS A 191 7.78 13.96 -4.52
N VAL A 192 6.47 14.24 -4.58
CA VAL A 192 5.44 13.18 -4.60
C VAL A 192 5.59 12.33 -5.86
N PRO A 193 5.89 11.01 -5.72
CA PRO A 193 6.09 10.14 -6.86
C PRO A 193 4.75 9.61 -7.42
N LEU A 194 4.82 8.91 -8.53
CA LEU A 194 3.70 8.10 -9.02
C LEU A 194 3.51 6.86 -8.13
N PRO A 195 2.27 6.36 -7.95
CA PRO A 195 1.04 6.78 -8.62
C PRO A 195 0.31 7.95 -7.96
N ALA A 196 0.76 8.47 -6.82
CA ALA A 196 0.06 9.51 -6.06
C ALA A 196 -0.12 10.81 -6.88
N ARG A 197 0.86 11.16 -7.73
CA ARG A 197 0.82 12.36 -8.55
C ARG A 197 -0.08 12.26 -9.80
N TYR A 198 -0.69 11.11 -10.09
CA TYR A 198 -1.66 11.03 -11.17
C TYR A 198 -2.91 11.85 -10.84
N PRO A 199 -3.41 12.69 -11.78
CA PRO A 199 -4.68 13.39 -11.61
C PRO A 199 -5.82 12.41 -11.25
N GLY A 200 -6.57 12.76 -10.21
CA GLY A 200 -7.71 11.94 -9.76
C GLY A 200 -7.36 10.83 -8.78
N VAL A 201 -6.14 10.80 -8.27
CA VAL A 201 -5.70 9.93 -7.18
C VAL A 201 -5.57 10.78 -5.91
N ILE A 202 -6.07 10.30 -4.78
CA ILE A 202 -5.87 10.95 -3.48
C ILE A 202 -4.44 10.70 -3.01
N THR A 203 -3.68 11.76 -2.83
CA THR A 203 -2.31 11.74 -2.31
C THR A 203 -2.32 11.84 -0.79
N VAL A 204 -1.76 10.84 -0.11
CA VAL A 204 -1.78 10.77 1.35
C VAL A 204 -0.41 11.03 1.95
N ALA A 205 -0.30 12.11 2.74
CA ALA A 205 0.86 12.42 3.57
C ALA A 205 0.83 11.67 4.91
N GLY A 206 2.00 11.54 5.54
CA GLY A 206 2.18 10.82 6.79
C GLY A 206 2.31 11.73 8.00
N THR A 207 1.68 11.35 9.15
CA THR A 207 1.86 12.04 10.42
C THR A 207 2.52 11.18 11.49
N THR A 208 3.16 11.85 12.45
CA THR A 208 3.72 11.24 13.66
C THR A 208 2.62 10.89 14.67
N ARG A 209 3.00 10.19 15.75
CA ARG A 209 2.12 9.91 16.91
C ARG A 209 1.58 11.20 17.56
N ALA A 210 2.36 12.29 17.53
CA ALA A 210 1.95 13.60 18.06
C ALA A 210 1.05 14.40 17.09
N GLY A 211 0.78 13.88 15.88
CA GLY A 211 -0.06 14.53 14.88
C GLY A 211 0.63 15.65 14.10
N GLY A 212 1.96 15.80 14.21
CA GLY A 212 2.78 16.61 13.32
C GLY A 212 3.11 15.86 12.02
N LEU A 213 3.63 16.56 11.01
CA LEU A 213 4.13 15.91 9.81
C LEU A 213 5.25 14.92 10.19
N TRP A 214 5.21 13.71 9.65
CA TRP A 214 6.29 12.76 9.82
C TRP A 214 7.50 13.20 8.96
N ASP A 215 8.71 13.21 9.56
CA ASP A 215 9.92 13.69 8.89
C ASP A 215 10.23 12.98 7.56
N GLY A 216 9.76 11.73 7.45
CA GLY A 216 9.83 10.96 6.21
C GLY A 216 8.78 11.32 5.16
N SER A 217 7.74 12.08 5.51
CA SER A 217 6.71 12.47 4.55
C SER A 217 7.16 13.64 3.68
N ILE A 218 6.68 13.66 2.45
CA ILE A 218 6.95 14.72 1.48
C ILE A 218 5.89 15.80 1.63
N ALA A 219 6.30 17.07 1.63
CA ALA A 219 5.42 18.22 1.51
C ALA A 219 5.42 18.67 0.04
N ASP A 220 4.25 18.69 -0.58
CA ASP A 220 4.10 18.95 -2.02
C ASP A 220 2.67 19.48 -2.29
N PRO A 221 2.47 20.41 -3.24
CA PRO A 221 1.14 20.92 -3.59
C PRO A 221 0.12 19.84 -4.00
N THR A 222 0.57 18.64 -4.37
CA THR A 222 -0.31 17.52 -4.73
C THR A 222 -0.84 16.73 -3.52
N VAL A 223 -0.33 17.00 -2.30
CA VAL A 223 -0.87 16.36 -1.09
C VAL A 223 -2.32 16.77 -0.86
N ASP A 224 -3.21 15.79 -0.69
CA ASP A 224 -4.63 16.04 -0.48
C ASP A 224 -5.04 15.91 0.99
N ILE A 225 -4.46 14.94 1.72
CA ILE A 225 -4.89 14.61 3.09
C ILE A 225 -3.73 13.95 3.86
N ALA A 226 -3.76 14.01 5.17
CA ALA A 226 -2.76 13.39 6.03
C ALA A 226 -3.38 12.35 6.98
N ALA A 227 -2.61 11.28 7.26
CA ALA A 227 -3.00 10.23 8.20
C ALA A 227 -1.76 9.67 8.95
N PRO A 228 -1.93 8.92 10.06
CA PRO A 228 -0.83 8.28 10.77
C PRO A 228 0.06 7.43 9.86
N ALA A 229 1.39 7.63 9.98
CA ALA A 229 2.41 6.94 9.17
C ALA A 229 3.55 6.35 9.99
N GLN A 230 3.76 6.85 11.22
CA GLN A 230 4.88 6.43 12.06
C GLN A 230 4.57 5.14 12.80
N ASP A 231 5.48 4.16 12.77
CA ASP A 231 5.39 2.89 13.52
C ASP A 231 4.03 2.20 13.39
N ILE A 232 3.58 2.00 12.16
CA ILE A 232 2.32 1.32 11.86
C ILE A 232 2.55 -0.19 11.89
N ILE A 233 1.96 -0.87 12.88
CA ILE A 233 1.96 -2.32 12.98
C ILE A 233 0.83 -2.91 12.15
N GLY A 234 1.11 -3.97 11.40
CA GLY A 234 0.14 -4.81 10.71
C GLY A 234 0.56 -6.27 10.75
N ALA A 235 -0.35 -7.18 10.45
CA ALA A 235 0.01 -8.58 10.34
C ALA A 235 0.79 -8.84 9.04
N ALA A 236 1.65 -9.84 9.07
CA ALA A 236 2.50 -10.22 7.93
C ALA A 236 2.68 -11.74 7.89
N PRO A 237 3.01 -12.33 6.73
CA PRO A 237 3.23 -13.76 6.60
C PRO A 237 4.33 -14.26 7.53
N LYS A 238 4.08 -15.31 8.30
CA LYS A 238 5.08 -15.90 9.20
C LYS A 238 6.30 -16.47 8.49
N SER A 239 6.16 -16.81 7.22
CA SER A 239 7.27 -17.23 6.36
C SER A 239 8.33 -16.14 6.18
N ARG A 240 7.93 -14.88 6.24
CA ARG A 240 8.80 -13.71 6.09
C ARG A 240 9.08 -13.02 7.43
N TYR A 241 8.09 -12.95 8.30
CA TYR A 241 8.13 -12.31 9.62
C TYR A 241 7.74 -13.34 10.70
N PRO A 242 8.69 -13.98 11.40
CA PRO A 242 8.41 -15.06 12.35
C PRO A 242 7.43 -14.69 13.47
N SER A 243 7.37 -13.42 13.87
CA SER A 243 6.37 -12.91 14.82
C SER A 243 4.93 -12.95 14.27
N GLY A 244 4.77 -12.97 12.94
CA GLY A 244 3.49 -12.78 12.26
C GLY A 244 3.08 -11.32 12.09
N PHE A 245 3.96 -10.37 12.46
CA PHE A 245 3.69 -8.93 12.42
C PHE A 245 4.88 -8.17 11.86
N ALA A 246 4.61 -7.08 11.17
CA ALA A 246 5.59 -6.10 10.72
C ALA A 246 5.23 -4.71 11.27
N ILE A 247 6.25 -3.95 11.66
CA ILE A 247 6.11 -2.54 12.05
C ILE A 247 6.94 -1.73 11.07
N GLY A 248 6.37 -0.67 10.55
CA GLY A 248 7.06 0.24 9.65
C GLY A 248 6.53 1.66 9.71
N SER A 249 7.37 2.61 9.32
CA SER A 249 6.96 3.99 9.11
C SER A 249 6.98 4.30 7.63
N GLY A 250 5.88 4.86 7.14
CA GLY A 250 5.71 5.18 5.72
C GLY A 250 4.30 5.66 5.36
N THR A 251 4.21 6.45 4.32
CA THR A 251 2.94 6.91 3.77
C THR A 251 2.07 5.77 3.22
N SER A 252 2.64 4.57 3.05
CA SER A 252 1.90 3.34 2.73
C SER A 252 0.84 3.01 3.78
N GLY A 253 1.23 3.06 5.08
CA GLY A 253 0.31 2.84 6.20
C GLY A 253 -0.78 3.93 6.24
N ALA A 254 -0.42 5.18 5.99
CA ALA A 254 -1.36 6.30 5.91
C ALA A 254 -2.39 6.12 4.79
N ALA A 255 -1.96 5.67 3.60
CA ALA A 255 -2.86 5.39 2.48
C ALA A 255 -3.83 4.24 2.79
N ALA A 256 -3.37 3.17 3.45
CA ALA A 256 -4.22 2.07 3.90
C ALA A 256 -5.26 2.54 4.94
N ILE A 257 -4.88 3.42 5.87
CA ILE A 257 -5.76 4.04 6.88
C ILE A 257 -6.83 4.90 6.18
N VAL A 258 -6.45 5.77 5.23
CA VAL A 258 -7.40 6.60 4.46
C VAL A 258 -8.35 5.73 3.65
N SER A 259 -7.85 4.68 3.00
CA SER A 259 -8.68 3.72 2.24
C SER A 259 -9.71 3.03 3.15
N GLY A 260 -9.31 2.66 4.36
CA GLY A 260 -10.22 2.13 5.37
C GLY A 260 -11.27 3.15 5.81
N LEU A 261 -10.89 4.42 6.01
CA LEU A 261 -11.84 5.48 6.36
C LEU A 261 -12.87 5.74 5.24
N LEU A 262 -12.44 5.77 3.99
CA LEU A 262 -13.35 5.87 2.84
C LEU A 262 -14.36 4.70 2.82
N ALA A 263 -13.93 3.48 3.19
CA ALA A 263 -14.82 2.34 3.31
C ALA A 263 -15.84 2.52 4.46
N LEU A 264 -15.44 3.09 5.58
CA LEU A 264 -16.38 3.45 6.66
C LEU A 264 -17.40 4.49 6.21
N ILE A 265 -16.94 5.55 5.52
CA ILE A 265 -17.81 6.63 5.01
C ILE A 265 -18.83 6.04 4.04
N TRP A 266 -18.38 5.25 3.07
CA TRP A 266 -19.28 4.68 2.06
C TRP A 266 -20.30 3.70 2.64
N SER A 267 -19.85 2.85 3.57
CA SER A 267 -20.74 1.93 4.29
C SER A 267 -21.82 2.69 5.10
N ARG A 268 -21.46 3.81 5.73
CA ARG A 268 -22.40 4.66 6.49
C ARG A 268 -23.34 5.44 5.58
N HIS A 269 -22.87 5.84 4.41
CA HIS A 269 -23.57 6.71 3.47
C HIS A 269 -23.64 6.06 2.07
N PRO A 270 -24.33 4.92 1.90
CA PRO A 270 -24.25 4.09 0.68
C PRO A 270 -24.84 4.75 -0.57
N LYS A 271 -25.57 5.85 -0.41
CA LYS A 271 -26.15 6.62 -1.51
C LYS A 271 -25.25 7.72 -2.07
N LEU A 272 -24.12 8.01 -1.40
CA LEU A 272 -23.17 8.99 -1.90
C LEU A 272 -22.40 8.41 -3.10
N ASP A 273 -22.17 9.24 -4.10
CA ASP A 273 -21.22 8.98 -5.17
C ASP A 273 -19.77 9.21 -4.70
N ALA A 274 -18.82 8.88 -5.55
CA ALA A 274 -17.39 9.00 -5.25
C ALA A 274 -17.00 10.45 -4.89
N ALA A 275 -17.46 11.43 -5.65
CA ALA A 275 -17.17 12.85 -5.41
C ALA A 275 -17.63 13.31 -4.02
N ASN A 276 -18.82 12.88 -3.61
CA ASN A 276 -19.36 13.26 -2.30
C ASN A 276 -18.72 12.47 -1.13
N VAL A 277 -18.23 11.25 -1.37
CA VAL A 277 -17.44 10.50 -0.39
C VAL A 277 -16.09 11.20 -0.17
N VAL A 278 -15.41 11.62 -1.24
CA VAL A 278 -14.16 12.39 -1.19
C VAL A 278 -14.37 13.76 -0.55
N ASN A 279 -15.41 14.47 -0.96
CA ASN A 279 -15.76 15.77 -0.34
C ASN A 279 -15.95 15.63 1.18
N ARG A 280 -16.63 14.57 1.63
CA ARG A 280 -16.82 14.32 3.04
C ARG A 280 -15.51 14.06 3.78
N LEU A 281 -14.59 13.29 3.19
CA LEU A 281 -13.25 13.06 3.73
C LEU A 281 -12.53 14.40 3.94
N PHE A 282 -12.51 15.26 2.93
CA PHE A 282 -11.77 16.53 2.97
C PHE A 282 -12.44 17.56 3.88
N ALA A 283 -13.75 17.73 3.76
CA ALA A 283 -14.50 18.74 4.54
C ALA A 283 -14.54 18.48 6.05
N THR A 284 -14.25 17.25 6.48
CA THR A 284 -14.25 16.89 7.90
C THR A 284 -12.84 16.66 8.46
N ALA A 285 -11.81 16.85 7.66
CA ALA A 285 -10.43 16.80 8.12
C ALA A 285 -10.16 17.91 9.14
N ARG A 286 -9.31 17.61 10.12
CA ARG A 286 -8.87 18.61 11.11
C ARG A 286 -7.73 19.43 10.49
N ASP A 287 -7.96 20.71 10.30
CA ASP A 287 -6.95 21.64 9.79
C ASP A 287 -5.65 21.54 10.61
N LYS A 288 -4.53 21.41 9.92
CA LYS A 288 -3.20 21.26 10.46
C LYS A 288 -2.19 22.00 9.57
N GLY A 289 -1.11 22.47 10.16
CA GLY A 289 -0.11 23.24 9.42
C GLY A 289 -0.53 24.70 9.24
N ALA A 290 -0.39 25.23 8.03
CA ALA A 290 -0.91 26.54 7.68
C ALA A 290 -2.45 26.51 7.59
N PRO A 291 -3.15 27.60 7.90
CA PRO A 291 -4.63 27.62 7.84
C PRO A 291 -5.15 27.29 6.45
N GLY A 292 -6.11 26.36 6.37
CA GLY A 292 -6.67 25.86 5.12
C GLY A 292 -5.84 24.75 4.49
N ARG A 293 -5.97 24.54 3.17
CA ARG A 293 -5.19 23.52 2.46
C ARG A 293 -3.73 23.96 2.33
N ASP A 294 -2.81 23.13 2.73
CA ASP A 294 -1.35 23.35 2.62
C ASP A 294 -0.61 22.13 2.03
N ASP A 295 0.67 22.31 1.70
CA ASP A 295 1.49 21.31 1.02
C ASP A 295 1.91 20.14 1.95
N SER A 296 1.77 20.29 3.28
CA SER A 296 2.19 19.29 4.25
C SER A 296 1.08 18.33 4.66
N PHE A 297 -0.13 18.85 4.82
CA PHE A 297 -1.29 18.10 5.33
C PHE A 297 -2.45 18.05 4.34
N GLY A 298 -2.36 18.75 3.19
CA GLY A 298 -3.46 18.91 2.27
C GLY A 298 -4.66 19.60 2.94
N HIS A 299 -5.82 18.96 2.96
CA HIS A 299 -7.02 19.42 3.69
C HIS A 299 -6.93 19.22 5.21
N GLY A 300 -5.86 18.58 5.72
CA GLY A 300 -5.63 18.36 7.13
C GLY A 300 -5.48 16.89 7.52
N LEU A 301 -5.49 16.62 8.82
CA LEU A 301 -5.45 15.27 9.39
C LEU A 301 -6.87 14.67 9.41
N ILE A 302 -7.03 13.45 8.93
CA ILE A 302 -8.32 12.74 8.94
C ILE A 302 -8.98 12.74 10.32
N ASP A 303 -10.33 12.90 10.34
CA ASP A 303 -11.17 12.72 11.51
C ASP A 303 -12.28 11.69 11.23
N PRO A 304 -12.06 10.40 11.58
CA PRO A 304 -13.03 9.35 11.26
C PRO A 304 -14.42 9.56 11.83
N TYR A 305 -14.53 10.06 13.07
CA TYR A 305 -15.82 10.25 13.67
C TYR A 305 -16.60 11.42 13.02
N ALA A 306 -15.93 12.54 12.76
CA ALA A 306 -16.53 13.65 12.03
C ALA A 306 -16.95 13.26 10.62
N ALA A 307 -16.09 12.50 9.90
CA ALA A 307 -16.41 12.00 8.56
C ALA A 307 -17.68 11.13 8.51
N LEU A 308 -18.01 10.42 9.58
CA LEU A 308 -19.19 9.56 9.66
C LEU A 308 -20.45 10.28 10.13
N THR A 309 -20.33 11.39 10.90
CA THR A 309 -21.45 11.96 11.65
C THR A 309 -21.76 13.43 11.34
N ALA A 310 -20.78 14.19 10.82
CA ALA A 310 -21.01 15.60 10.50
C ALA A 310 -22.01 15.78 9.35
N THR A 311 -22.72 16.90 9.36
CA THR A 311 -23.50 17.35 8.21
C THR A 311 -22.55 18.00 7.21
N VAL A 312 -22.39 17.39 6.03
CA VAL A 312 -21.56 17.90 4.94
C VAL A 312 -22.45 18.17 3.73
N PRO A 313 -22.52 19.40 3.23
CA PRO A 313 -23.26 19.73 2.02
C PRO A 313 -22.72 18.92 0.81
N PRO A 314 -23.60 18.43 -0.07
CA PRO A 314 -23.16 17.76 -1.27
C PRO A 314 -22.49 18.73 -2.25
N VAL A 315 -21.57 18.20 -3.04
CA VAL A 315 -20.92 18.92 -4.14
C VAL A 315 -21.35 18.37 -5.49
N THR A 316 -21.34 19.21 -6.51
CA THR A 316 -21.61 18.82 -7.89
C THR A 316 -20.32 18.68 -8.69
N ALA A 317 -19.24 19.35 -8.27
CA ALA A 317 -17.91 19.21 -8.86
C ALA A 317 -17.12 18.15 -8.08
N ASP A 318 -16.38 17.31 -8.82
CA ASP A 318 -15.49 16.34 -8.18
C ASP A 318 -14.29 17.08 -7.54
N PRO A 319 -14.03 16.90 -6.23
CA PRO A 319 -12.90 17.54 -5.56
C PRO A 319 -11.52 17.16 -6.13
N LEU A 320 -11.41 16.00 -6.78
CA LEU A 320 -10.19 15.54 -7.45
C LEU A 320 -10.09 16.00 -8.92
N GLY A 321 -10.92 16.97 -9.32
CA GLY A 321 -10.98 17.47 -10.67
C GLY A 321 -11.78 16.58 -11.64
N PRO A 322 -12.01 17.07 -12.86
CA PRO A 322 -12.82 16.35 -13.85
C PRO A 322 -12.17 15.00 -14.18
N THR A 323 -13.02 13.98 -14.35
CA THR A 323 -12.60 12.72 -14.97
C THR A 323 -12.24 13.02 -16.43
N ALA A 324 -10.99 12.82 -16.85
CA ALA A 324 -10.64 12.92 -18.25
C ALA A 324 -11.51 11.95 -19.05
N SER A 325 -12.08 12.38 -20.15
CA SER A 325 -12.77 11.43 -21.05
C SER A 325 -11.75 10.40 -21.51
N PRO A 326 -12.03 9.09 -21.36
CA PRO A 326 -11.12 8.08 -21.86
C PRO A 326 -10.92 8.29 -23.36
N SER A 327 -9.66 8.23 -23.80
CA SER A 327 -9.35 8.27 -25.22
C SER A 327 -10.17 7.18 -25.94
N PRO A 328 -10.78 7.46 -27.10
CA PRO A 328 -11.46 6.43 -27.85
C PRO A 328 -10.50 5.24 -28.09
N PRO A 329 -10.95 3.99 -28.00
CA PRO A 329 -10.10 2.86 -28.28
C PRO A 329 -9.46 3.06 -29.66
N ALA A 330 -8.14 2.91 -29.73
CA ALA A 330 -7.43 2.97 -31.00
C ALA A 330 -8.12 2.02 -32.00
N PRO A 331 -8.41 2.45 -33.23
CA PRO A 331 -9.02 1.57 -34.21
C PRO A 331 -8.14 0.32 -34.33
N PRO A 332 -8.76 -0.88 -34.47
CA PRO A 332 -8.01 -2.11 -34.59
C PRO A 332 -7.01 -1.94 -35.73
N THR A 333 -5.72 -2.07 -35.40
CA THR A 333 -4.67 -2.13 -36.41
C THR A 333 -4.93 -3.37 -37.25
N THR A 334 -5.57 -3.19 -38.39
CA THR A 334 -5.63 -4.21 -39.42
C THR A 334 -4.19 -4.42 -39.89
N HIS A 335 -3.53 -5.42 -39.34
CA HIS A 335 -2.29 -5.91 -39.93
C HIS A 335 -2.65 -6.38 -41.34
N ALA A 336 -2.28 -5.59 -42.34
CA ALA A 336 -2.31 -6.04 -43.71
C ALA A 336 -1.44 -7.33 -43.80
N PRO A 337 -1.95 -8.39 -44.38
CA PRO A 337 -1.13 -9.58 -44.57
C PRO A 337 0.14 -9.21 -45.34
N PRO A 338 1.30 -9.78 -45.02
CA PRO A 338 2.53 -9.50 -45.73
C PRO A 338 2.34 -9.76 -47.23
N PRO A 339 2.91 -8.94 -48.13
CA PRO A 339 2.78 -9.13 -49.57
C PRO A 339 3.30 -10.52 -49.92
N ARG A 340 2.43 -11.31 -50.58
CA ARG A 340 2.86 -12.60 -51.16
C ARG A 340 3.96 -12.30 -52.17
N ALA A 341 5.14 -12.86 -51.92
CA ALA A 341 6.20 -12.88 -52.93
C ALA A 341 5.69 -13.67 -54.14
N SER A 342 5.43 -12.97 -55.24
CA SER A 342 5.22 -13.57 -56.55
C SER A 342 6.59 -14.11 -57.04
N GLY A 343 6.77 -15.37 -56.88
CA GLY A 343 7.94 -16.09 -57.47
C GLY A 343 7.46 -16.83 -58.68
N ASP A 344 7.80 -16.32 -59.84
CA ASP A 344 7.89 -17.08 -61.08
C ASP A 344 9.26 -16.83 -61.70
N GLY A 345 10.04 -17.92 -61.81
CA GLY A 345 11.30 -17.98 -62.56
C GLY A 345 11.94 -19.35 -62.42
N PRO A 346 12.29 -20.02 -63.51
CA PRO A 346 12.56 -21.46 -63.54
C PRO A 346 14.00 -21.84 -63.18
N GLY A 347 14.07 -22.88 -62.42
CA GLY A 347 15.02 -23.98 -62.37
C GLY A 347 16.53 -23.79 -62.48
N THR A 348 17.25 -24.30 -61.51
CA THR A 348 18.37 -25.25 -61.69
C THR A 348 18.74 -25.91 -60.35
N PRO A 349 19.37 -27.13 -60.37
CA PRO A 349 19.24 -28.07 -59.24
C PRO A 349 20.44 -28.05 -58.28
N ALA A 350 20.08 -28.41 -57.05
CA ALA A 350 20.85 -29.11 -56.02
C ALA A 350 22.39 -29.08 -56.00
N ILE A 351 22.90 -28.58 -54.86
CA ILE A 351 24.09 -29.22 -54.22
C ILE A 351 23.76 -29.29 -52.70
N ARG A 352 23.67 -30.53 -52.22
CA ARG A 352 23.68 -30.88 -50.80
C ARG A 352 25.10 -30.71 -50.26
N ALA A 353 25.25 -29.89 -49.22
CA ALA A 353 26.43 -29.99 -48.36
C ALA A 353 25.93 -30.10 -46.91
N ALA A 354 26.15 -31.28 -46.36
CA ALA A 354 26.04 -31.56 -44.95
C ALA A 354 27.29 -30.95 -44.28
N VAL A 355 27.08 -30.17 -43.22
CA VAL A 355 28.16 -29.86 -42.28
C VAL A 355 27.71 -30.31 -40.91
N VAL A 356 28.46 -31.29 -40.45
CA VAL A 356 28.42 -31.92 -39.14
C VAL A 356 29.14 -31.01 -38.13
N GLY A 357 28.54 -30.86 -36.97
CA GLY A 357 29.16 -30.87 -35.65
C GLY A 357 30.21 -29.82 -35.31
N GLY A 358 29.97 -29.17 -34.22
CA GLY A 358 30.98 -28.42 -33.49
C GLY A 358 30.42 -27.95 -32.16
N GLY A 359 30.46 -28.82 -31.13
CA GLY A 359 30.18 -28.45 -29.76
C GLY A 359 31.27 -27.56 -29.21
N SER A 360 30.85 -26.55 -28.45
CA SER A 360 31.78 -25.81 -27.60
C SER A 360 31.23 -25.79 -26.18
N LEU A 361 31.87 -26.58 -25.32
CA LEU A 361 31.83 -26.50 -23.88
C LEU A 361 32.36 -25.13 -23.46
N LEU A 362 31.59 -24.40 -22.67
CA LEU A 362 32.08 -23.28 -21.86
C LEU A 362 32.03 -23.65 -20.40
N LEU A 363 33.23 -23.77 -19.85
CA LEU A 363 33.56 -24.07 -18.46
C LEU A 363 33.12 -22.93 -17.57
N ALA A 364 32.27 -23.19 -16.55
CA ALA A 364 31.99 -22.27 -15.48
C ALA A 364 33.12 -22.29 -14.44
N LEU A 365 33.82 -21.18 -14.28
CA LEU A 365 34.79 -20.96 -13.21
C LEU A 365 34.03 -20.38 -12.00
N LEU A 366 33.91 -21.20 -10.93
CA LEU A 366 33.51 -20.77 -9.58
C LEU A 366 34.76 -20.14 -8.92
N LEU A 367 34.70 -18.84 -8.67
CA LEU A 367 35.62 -18.15 -7.76
C LEU A 367 34.94 -18.01 -6.38
N VAL A 368 35.40 -18.88 -5.46
CA VAL A 368 35.11 -18.77 -4.01
C VAL A 368 36.11 -17.77 -3.43
N PHE A 369 35.63 -16.61 -2.99
CA PHE A 369 36.39 -15.74 -2.12
C PHE A 369 36.01 -15.98 -0.65
N GLY A 370 36.86 -16.73 0.03
CA GLY A 370 36.86 -16.80 1.49
C GLY A 370 37.48 -15.52 2.06
N VAL A 371 36.72 -14.82 2.89
CA VAL A 371 37.24 -13.71 3.71
C VAL A 371 37.43 -14.23 5.13
N ALA A 372 38.68 -14.42 5.52
CA ALA A 372 39.10 -14.73 6.86
C ALA A 372 38.92 -13.49 7.77
N ARG A 373 38.25 -13.65 8.90
CA ARG A 373 38.19 -12.64 9.97
C ARG A 373 39.47 -12.69 10.81
N PRO A 374 40.13 -11.59 11.09
CA PRO A 374 41.17 -11.53 12.13
C PRO A 374 40.53 -11.37 13.53
N LEU A 375 40.92 -12.28 14.42
CA LEU A 375 40.65 -12.21 15.84
C LEU A 375 41.54 -11.08 16.46
N LEU A 376 40.95 -10.01 16.93
CA LEU A 376 41.62 -9.01 17.73
C LEU A 376 41.56 -9.42 19.19
N ARG A 377 42.75 -9.73 19.75
CA ARG A 377 43.00 -9.94 21.17
C ARG A 377 42.95 -8.59 21.88
N GLY A 378 42.19 -8.48 22.96
CA GLY A 378 42.14 -7.33 23.85
C GLY A 378 43.42 -7.19 24.75
N PRO A 379 43.79 -5.99 25.19
CA PRO A 379 44.95 -5.77 26.03
C PRO A 379 44.71 -6.11 27.49
N ARG A 380 45.67 -6.84 28.06
CA ARG A 380 45.76 -7.12 29.50
C ARG A 380 46.06 -5.81 30.27
N ARG A 381 45.25 -5.52 31.31
CA ARG A 381 45.62 -4.56 32.37
C ARG A 381 46.75 -5.14 33.22
N ARG A 382 47.83 -4.33 33.39
CA ARG A 382 48.76 -4.43 34.53
C ARG A 382 48.70 -3.11 35.33
N ARG A 383 48.46 -3.29 36.61
CA ARG A 383 48.64 -2.46 37.79
C ARG A 383 47.69 -1.26 37.94
#